data_e42c69be2d9478d1c0acf7cb91a378a7
#
_entry.id   e42c69be2d9478d1c0acf7cb91a378a7
#
_cell.length_a   1.000
_cell.length_b   1.000
_cell.length_c   1.000
_cell.angle_alpha   90.00
_cell.angle_beta   90.00
_cell.angle_gamma   90.00
#
_symmetry.space_group_name_H-M   'P 1'
#
loop_
_entity.id
_entity.type
_entity.pdbx_description
1 polymer ?
#
loop_
_entity_poly.entity_id
_entity_poly.type
_entity_poly.pdbx_seq_one_letter_code
_entity_poly.pdbx_strand_id
1 'polypeptide(L)'
;MILLANPNANAATTARMCEIAAPWLPDLRGWTAPDGPDVIQTPDQLTAAGHRIAALAPPAGCRGVIVAAFGDPGADRLAARLDCPVVGIGAAAARAARGRPFAVATTTPHLGADIDASMQRHAQDAPYLGCFLTQGPTLAVMSDPERLDRALLDAVHDAARAGAQVVIIGGGPLAQAAERIATQSPRPLIQPIPEAARLMAGLLT
;
A
#
# COMPACT_ATOMS: atom_id res chain seq x y z
N MET A 1 -8.61 -7.10 -18.89
CA MET A 1 -8.56 -5.99 -17.92
C MET A 1 -7.87 -6.42 -16.63
N ILE A 2 -7.31 -5.49 -15.88
CA ILE A 2 -6.76 -5.71 -14.52
C ILE A 2 -7.69 -5.00 -13.53
N LEU A 3 -7.90 -5.57 -12.34
CA LEU A 3 -8.72 -5.00 -11.30
C LEU A 3 -7.85 -4.44 -10.17
N LEU A 4 -7.98 -3.16 -9.83
CA LEU A 4 -7.44 -2.58 -8.61
C LEU A 4 -8.54 -2.63 -7.55
N ALA A 5 -8.40 -3.52 -6.58
CA ALA A 5 -9.38 -3.78 -5.54
C ALA A 5 -9.05 -2.97 -4.27
N ASN A 6 -9.79 -1.90 -4.04
CA ASN A 6 -9.71 -1.09 -2.82
C ASN A 6 -10.72 -1.60 -1.78
N PRO A 7 -10.28 -2.20 -0.66
CA PRO A 7 -11.19 -2.76 0.35
C PRO A 7 -11.79 -1.71 1.30
N ASN A 8 -11.48 -0.43 1.16
CA ASN A 8 -12.19 0.64 1.86
C ASN A 8 -13.30 1.26 0.98
N ALA A 9 -14.22 2.03 1.58
CA ALA A 9 -15.40 2.56 0.90
C ALA A 9 -15.17 3.93 0.19
N ASN A 10 -13.90 4.36 0.06
CA ASN A 10 -13.56 5.65 -0.53
C ASN A 10 -13.30 5.55 -2.04
N ALA A 11 -14.31 5.89 -2.84
CA ALA A 11 -14.21 5.85 -4.31
C ALA A 11 -13.19 6.86 -4.88
N ALA A 12 -13.02 8.02 -4.25
CA ALA A 12 -12.04 9.01 -4.69
C ALA A 12 -10.61 8.47 -4.53
N THR A 13 -10.34 7.76 -3.42
CA THR A 13 -9.06 7.06 -3.22
C THR A 13 -8.85 5.99 -4.30
N THR A 14 -9.88 5.21 -4.63
CA THR A 14 -9.79 4.20 -5.71
C THR A 14 -9.44 4.83 -7.04
N ALA A 15 -10.17 5.90 -7.43
CA ALA A 15 -9.91 6.62 -8.67
C ALA A 15 -8.46 7.12 -8.74
N ARG A 16 -7.98 7.73 -7.66
CA ARG A 16 -6.61 8.24 -7.59
C ARG A 16 -5.56 7.13 -7.71
N MET A 17 -5.75 6.00 -7.04
CA MET A 17 -4.84 4.86 -7.17
C MET A 17 -4.82 4.30 -8.60
N CYS A 18 -5.97 4.29 -9.29
CA CYS A 18 -6.02 3.91 -10.69
C CYS A 18 -5.25 4.89 -11.59
N GLU A 19 -5.38 6.20 -11.40
CA GLU A 19 -4.62 7.22 -12.13
C GLU A 19 -3.10 7.00 -11.96
N ILE A 20 -2.65 6.75 -10.73
CA ILE A 20 -1.23 6.48 -10.42
C ILE A 20 -0.73 5.21 -11.12
N ALA A 21 -1.54 4.16 -11.20
CA ALA A 21 -1.17 2.89 -11.81
C ALA A 21 -1.29 2.86 -13.34
N ALA A 22 -2.10 3.75 -13.93
CA ALA A 22 -2.43 3.78 -15.36
C ALA A 22 -1.22 3.78 -16.32
N PRO A 23 -0.08 4.46 -16.03
CA PRO A 23 1.09 4.42 -16.92
C PRO A 23 1.63 3.02 -17.20
N TRP A 24 1.43 2.07 -16.31
CA TRP A 24 1.88 0.67 -16.46
C TRP A 24 0.77 -0.29 -16.86
N LEU A 25 -0.48 0.08 -16.60
CA LEU A 25 -1.66 -0.79 -16.75
C LEU A 25 -2.82 -0.01 -17.40
N PRO A 26 -2.80 0.17 -18.74
CA PRO A 26 -3.80 0.98 -19.43
C PRO A 26 -5.23 0.40 -19.33
N ASP A 27 -5.37 -0.93 -19.16
CA ASP A 27 -6.66 -1.62 -19.02
C ASP A 27 -7.09 -1.80 -17.54
N LEU A 28 -6.59 -0.95 -16.64
CA LEU A 28 -6.91 -1.03 -15.21
C LEU A 28 -8.32 -0.50 -14.93
N ARG A 29 -9.05 -1.20 -14.06
CA ARG A 29 -10.33 -0.77 -13.51
C ARG A 29 -10.30 -0.81 -11.99
N GLY A 30 -10.87 0.21 -11.36
CA GLY A 30 -11.03 0.28 -9.91
C GLY A 30 -12.27 -0.46 -9.43
N TRP A 31 -12.14 -1.17 -8.34
CA TRP A 31 -13.24 -1.66 -7.51
C TRP A 31 -13.10 -1.04 -6.13
N THR A 32 -14.18 -0.45 -5.63
CA THR A 32 -14.29 0.11 -4.29
C THR A 32 -15.22 -0.77 -3.49
N ALA A 33 -14.84 -1.11 -2.26
CA ALA A 33 -15.74 -1.88 -1.39
C ALA A 33 -17.08 -1.13 -1.20
N PRO A 34 -18.22 -1.84 -1.29
CA PRO A 34 -19.54 -1.22 -1.17
C PRO A 34 -19.85 -0.73 0.24
N ASP A 35 -19.09 -1.22 1.23
CA ASP A 35 -19.24 -0.93 2.65
C ASP A 35 -17.88 -0.84 3.36
N GLY A 36 -17.89 -0.34 4.58
CA GLY A 36 -16.70 -0.23 5.44
C GLY A 36 -16.25 1.21 5.66
N PRO A 37 -15.09 1.39 6.29
CA PRO A 37 -14.56 2.73 6.55
C PRO A 37 -13.90 3.34 5.30
N ASP A 38 -13.86 4.67 5.25
CA ASP A 38 -13.10 5.40 4.23
C ASP A 38 -11.58 5.19 4.36
N VAL A 39 -11.12 4.97 5.58
CA VAL A 39 -9.72 4.65 5.90
C VAL A 39 -9.69 3.50 6.90
N ILE A 40 -8.95 2.43 6.58
CA ILE A 40 -8.73 1.30 7.48
C ILE A 40 -7.68 1.72 8.52
N GLN A 41 -8.05 1.70 9.80
CA GLN A 41 -7.24 2.21 10.90
C GLN A 41 -7.01 1.19 12.03
N THR A 42 -7.80 0.12 12.10
CA THR A 42 -7.74 -0.87 13.19
C THR A 42 -7.57 -2.29 12.66
N PRO A 43 -7.03 -3.22 13.48
CA PRO A 43 -6.90 -4.63 13.12
C PRO A 43 -8.23 -5.29 12.73
N ASP A 44 -9.33 -4.96 13.42
CA ASP A 44 -10.66 -5.49 13.08
C ASP A 44 -11.13 -5.01 11.71
N GLN A 45 -10.89 -3.73 11.39
CA GLN A 45 -11.20 -3.18 10.06
C GLN A 45 -10.33 -3.82 8.98
N LEU A 46 -9.04 -4.08 9.27
CA LEU A 46 -8.14 -4.78 8.35
C LEU A 46 -8.57 -6.22 8.11
N THR A 47 -9.00 -6.91 9.16
CA THR A 47 -9.55 -8.28 9.09
C THR A 47 -10.83 -8.31 8.24
N ALA A 48 -11.76 -7.39 8.48
CA ALA A 48 -13.00 -7.27 7.68
C ALA A 48 -12.69 -6.96 6.21
N ALA A 49 -11.73 -6.07 5.94
CA ALA A 49 -11.23 -5.80 4.59
C ALA A 49 -10.67 -7.07 3.92
N GLY A 50 -9.94 -7.89 4.68
CA GLY A 50 -9.42 -9.18 4.22
C GLY A 50 -10.53 -10.18 3.85
N HIS A 51 -11.65 -10.19 4.57
CA HIS A 51 -12.81 -11.01 4.21
C HIS A 51 -13.45 -10.53 2.91
N ARG A 52 -13.62 -9.22 2.71
CA ARG A 52 -14.15 -8.64 1.46
C ARG A 52 -13.31 -9.01 0.25
N ILE A 53 -11.99 -8.82 0.36
CA ILE A 53 -11.06 -9.19 -0.71
C ILE A 53 -11.09 -10.69 -0.98
N ALA A 54 -11.05 -11.52 0.04
CA ALA A 54 -11.10 -12.98 -0.13
C ALA A 54 -12.39 -13.47 -0.80
N ALA A 55 -13.51 -12.75 -0.60
CA ALA A 55 -14.81 -13.06 -1.22
C ALA A 55 -15.01 -12.40 -2.60
N LEU A 56 -14.07 -11.54 -3.04
CA LEU A 56 -14.19 -10.80 -4.29
C LEU A 56 -14.33 -11.78 -5.48
N ALA A 57 -15.31 -11.51 -6.34
CA ALA A 57 -15.51 -12.18 -7.61
C ALA A 57 -15.19 -11.20 -8.75
N PRO A 58 -13.97 -11.24 -9.31
CA PRO A 58 -13.62 -10.38 -10.43
C PRO A 58 -14.48 -10.65 -11.65
N PRO A 59 -14.73 -9.65 -12.51
CA PRO A 59 -15.47 -9.86 -13.76
C PRO A 59 -14.80 -10.90 -14.66
N ALA A 60 -15.60 -11.54 -15.51
CA ALA A 60 -15.08 -12.47 -16.52
C ALA A 60 -14.01 -11.80 -17.39
N GLY A 61 -12.94 -12.52 -17.69
CA GLY A 61 -11.80 -12.01 -18.45
C GLY A 61 -10.86 -11.08 -17.64
N CYS A 62 -10.99 -11.06 -16.31
CA CYS A 62 -10.00 -10.41 -15.45
C CYS A 62 -8.67 -11.19 -15.54
N ARG A 63 -7.59 -10.46 -15.86
CA ARG A 63 -6.25 -11.02 -16.08
C ARG A 63 -5.33 -10.85 -14.87
N GLY A 64 -5.75 -10.10 -13.86
CA GLY A 64 -4.98 -9.88 -12.65
C GLY A 64 -5.69 -8.96 -11.66
N VAL A 65 -5.38 -9.10 -10.39
CA VAL A 65 -5.95 -8.28 -9.31
C VAL A 65 -4.83 -7.64 -8.48
N ILE A 66 -4.92 -6.33 -8.26
CA ILE A 66 -4.07 -5.61 -7.29
C ILE A 66 -4.90 -5.37 -6.03
N VAL A 67 -4.47 -5.89 -4.88
CA VAL A 67 -5.09 -5.60 -3.58
C VAL A 67 -4.52 -4.29 -3.07
N ALA A 68 -5.35 -3.24 -3.10
CA ALA A 68 -4.93 -1.85 -2.93
C ALA A 68 -5.11 -1.33 -1.49
N ALA A 69 -4.74 -2.16 -0.51
CA ALA A 69 -4.58 -1.75 0.89
C ALA A 69 -3.26 -2.27 1.44
N PHE A 70 -2.54 -1.44 2.18
CA PHE A 70 -1.25 -1.81 2.76
C PHE A 70 -1.45 -2.85 3.87
N GLY A 71 -0.59 -3.89 3.88
CA GLY A 71 -0.80 -5.10 4.67
C GLY A 71 -1.48 -6.23 3.88
N ASP A 72 -1.91 -5.96 2.65
CA ASP A 72 -2.40 -6.93 1.67
C ASP A 72 -3.55 -7.82 2.18
N PRO A 73 -4.58 -7.25 2.82
CA PRO A 73 -5.61 -8.02 3.47
C PRO A 73 -6.34 -8.96 2.49
N GLY A 74 -6.31 -10.26 2.77
CA GLY A 74 -7.02 -11.26 1.97
C GLY A 74 -6.38 -11.64 0.64
N ALA A 75 -5.22 -11.07 0.28
CA ALA A 75 -4.56 -11.31 -1.00
C ALA A 75 -4.24 -12.80 -1.22
N ASP A 76 -3.67 -13.48 -0.24
CA ASP A 76 -3.32 -14.91 -0.34
C ASP A 76 -4.55 -15.79 -0.54
N ARG A 77 -5.65 -15.48 0.20
CA ARG A 77 -6.91 -16.21 0.07
C ARG A 77 -7.58 -15.98 -1.27
N LEU A 78 -7.47 -14.76 -1.81
CA LEU A 78 -7.97 -14.46 -3.15
C LEU A 78 -7.12 -15.17 -4.21
N ALA A 79 -5.79 -15.14 -4.09
CA ALA A 79 -4.86 -15.81 -4.99
C ALA A 79 -5.10 -17.34 -5.06
N ALA A 80 -5.44 -17.96 -3.94
CA ALA A 80 -5.76 -19.40 -3.90
C ALA A 80 -7.06 -19.78 -4.65
N ARG A 81 -7.88 -18.80 -5.05
CA ARG A 81 -9.18 -19.00 -5.74
C ARG A 81 -9.18 -18.60 -7.20
N LEU A 82 -8.19 -17.82 -7.63
CA LEU A 82 -8.16 -17.26 -8.97
C LEU A 82 -7.03 -17.89 -9.79
N ASP A 83 -7.28 -18.09 -11.07
CA ASP A 83 -6.26 -18.55 -12.04
C ASP A 83 -5.37 -17.40 -12.57
N CYS A 84 -5.65 -16.16 -12.16
CA CYS A 84 -4.85 -15.00 -12.55
C CYS A 84 -4.00 -14.48 -11.40
N PRO A 85 -2.91 -13.73 -11.68
CA PRO A 85 -2.07 -13.15 -10.66
C PRO A 85 -2.83 -12.23 -9.70
N VAL A 86 -2.52 -12.34 -8.40
CA VAL A 86 -2.96 -11.41 -7.34
C VAL A 86 -1.73 -10.78 -6.73
N VAL A 87 -1.65 -9.46 -6.75
CA VAL A 87 -0.53 -8.68 -6.22
C VAL A 87 -1.01 -7.78 -5.09
N GLY A 88 -0.43 -7.93 -3.91
CA GLY A 88 -0.62 -6.99 -2.81
C GLY A 88 0.32 -5.79 -2.94
N ILE A 89 -0.15 -4.59 -2.61
CA ILE A 89 0.68 -3.38 -2.71
C ILE A 89 1.80 -3.36 -1.66
N GLY A 90 1.60 -3.99 -0.50
CA GLY A 90 2.63 -4.14 0.54
C GLY A 90 3.74 -5.10 0.11
N ALA A 91 3.37 -6.27 -0.39
CA ALA A 91 4.32 -7.27 -0.92
C ALA A 91 5.15 -6.70 -2.08
N ALA A 92 4.52 -5.99 -3.01
CA ALA A 92 5.20 -5.34 -4.12
C ALA A 92 6.19 -4.27 -3.64
N ALA A 93 5.80 -3.45 -2.66
CA ALA A 93 6.68 -2.43 -2.09
C ALA A 93 7.88 -3.04 -1.34
N ALA A 94 7.68 -4.10 -0.56
CA ALA A 94 8.78 -4.80 0.12
C ALA A 94 9.77 -5.39 -0.89
N ARG A 95 9.26 -6.03 -1.95
CA ARG A 95 10.11 -6.55 -3.05
C ARG A 95 10.93 -5.46 -3.73
N ALA A 96 10.37 -4.24 -3.85
CA ALA A 96 11.07 -3.09 -4.46
C ALA A 96 12.24 -2.57 -3.62
N ALA A 97 12.38 -2.97 -2.37
CA ALA A 97 13.57 -2.68 -1.56
C ALA A 97 14.83 -3.33 -2.12
N ARG A 98 14.71 -4.45 -2.85
CA ARG A 98 15.81 -5.12 -3.57
C ARG A 98 17.01 -5.42 -2.66
N GLY A 99 16.79 -6.04 -1.52
CA GLY A 99 17.82 -6.39 -0.54
C GLY A 99 18.37 -5.23 0.30
N ARG A 100 17.95 -3.98 0.04
CA ARG A 100 18.38 -2.82 0.83
C ARG A 100 17.65 -2.78 2.18
N PRO A 101 18.32 -2.36 3.27
CA PRO A 101 17.64 -2.05 4.53
C PRO A 101 16.48 -1.07 4.31
N PHE A 102 15.29 -1.44 4.76
CA PHE A 102 14.09 -0.62 4.53
C PHE A 102 13.22 -0.49 5.77
N ALA A 103 12.42 0.56 5.78
CA ALA A 103 11.42 0.85 6.80
C ALA A 103 10.10 1.25 6.14
N VAL A 104 9.03 1.29 6.93
CA VAL A 104 7.74 1.84 6.51
C VAL A 104 7.48 3.13 7.28
N ALA A 105 7.03 4.20 6.61
CA ALA A 105 6.46 5.39 7.22
C ALA A 105 4.96 5.46 6.92
N THR A 106 4.12 5.63 7.96
CA THR A 106 2.66 5.61 7.82
C THR A 106 1.95 6.41 8.91
N THR A 107 0.65 6.65 8.74
CA THR A 107 -0.22 7.44 9.62
C THR A 107 -1.13 6.60 10.54
N THR A 108 -1.07 5.27 10.48
CA THR A 108 -2.03 4.35 11.14
C THR A 108 -1.40 3.61 12.34
N PRO A 109 -1.32 4.23 13.54
CA PRO A 109 -0.59 3.67 14.68
C PRO A 109 -1.14 2.32 15.14
N HIS A 110 -2.45 2.10 15.07
CA HIS A 110 -3.05 0.83 15.51
C HIS A 110 -2.78 -0.35 14.57
N LEU A 111 -2.24 -0.09 13.37
CA LEU A 111 -1.84 -1.12 12.41
C LEU A 111 -0.33 -1.41 12.39
N GLY A 112 0.45 -0.76 13.25
CA GLY A 112 1.90 -0.92 13.28
C GLY A 112 2.34 -2.37 13.37
N ALA A 113 1.77 -3.15 14.30
CA ALA A 113 2.10 -4.56 14.48
C ALA A 113 1.72 -5.43 13.26
N ASP A 114 0.56 -5.17 12.64
CA ASP A 114 0.11 -5.88 11.42
C ASP A 114 1.03 -5.56 10.23
N ILE A 115 1.44 -4.28 10.12
CA ILE A 115 2.39 -3.83 9.10
C ILE A 115 3.74 -4.51 9.32
N ASP A 116 4.26 -4.52 10.55
CA ASP A 116 5.54 -5.18 10.89
C ASP A 116 5.50 -6.66 10.53
N ALA A 117 4.45 -7.37 10.92
CA ALA A 117 4.27 -8.78 10.59
C ALA A 117 4.18 -9.03 9.08
N SER A 118 3.49 -8.15 8.33
CA SER A 118 3.39 -8.23 6.88
C SER A 118 4.73 -7.98 6.21
N MET A 119 5.44 -6.93 6.61
CA MET A 119 6.74 -6.58 6.03
C MET A 119 7.81 -7.64 6.33
N GLN A 120 7.85 -8.20 7.52
CA GLN A 120 8.74 -9.32 7.85
C GLN A 120 8.52 -10.53 6.95
N ARG A 121 7.27 -10.88 6.63
CA ARG A 121 6.95 -11.98 5.69
C ARG A 121 7.42 -11.69 4.26
N HIS A 122 7.35 -10.44 3.81
CA HIS A 122 7.66 -10.04 2.44
C HIS A 122 9.09 -9.52 2.25
N ALA A 123 9.83 -9.31 3.33
CA ALA A 123 11.18 -8.73 3.29
C ALA A 123 12.19 -9.57 2.51
N GLN A 124 11.95 -10.90 2.40
CA GLN A 124 12.93 -11.83 1.83
C GLN A 124 14.31 -11.63 2.52
N ASP A 125 15.35 -11.28 1.74
CA ASP A 125 16.70 -11.01 2.26
C ASP A 125 16.95 -9.55 2.64
N ALA A 126 15.95 -8.65 2.48
CA ALA A 126 16.10 -7.23 2.81
C ALA A 126 15.88 -6.99 4.30
N PRO A 127 16.82 -6.36 5.04
CA PRO A 127 16.60 -6.05 6.44
C PRO A 127 15.43 -5.07 6.64
N TYR A 128 14.38 -5.52 7.30
CA TYR A 128 13.27 -4.65 7.70
C TYR A 128 13.55 -4.02 9.07
N LEU A 129 13.48 -2.69 9.17
CA LEU A 129 13.87 -1.92 10.34
C LEU A 129 12.70 -1.43 11.20
N GLY A 130 11.46 -1.73 10.79
CA GLY A 130 10.27 -1.37 11.54
C GLY A 130 9.37 -0.33 10.88
N CYS A 131 8.24 -0.09 11.54
CA CYS A 131 7.23 0.87 11.12
C CYS A 131 7.39 2.19 11.91
N PHE A 132 7.62 3.29 11.20
CA PHE A 132 7.76 4.65 11.73
C PHE A 132 6.44 5.40 11.54
N LEU A 133 5.86 5.85 12.64
CA LEU A 133 4.52 6.41 12.69
C LEU A 133 4.54 7.93 12.76
N THR A 134 3.66 8.58 12.00
CA THR A 134 3.44 10.01 12.17
C THR A 134 2.84 10.32 13.54
N GLN A 135 3.14 11.49 14.08
CA GLN A 135 2.59 11.95 15.34
C GLN A 135 1.16 12.48 15.16
N GLY A 136 0.28 12.14 16.09
CA GLY A 136 -1.10 12.63 16.16
C GLY A 136 -2.15 11.68 15.56
N PRO A 137 -3.44 12.03 15.71
CA PRO A 137 -4.55 11.22 15.21
C PRO A 137 -4.54 11.15 13.68
N THR A 138 -4.67 9.94 13.12
CA THR A 138 -4.60 9.65 11.67
C THR A 138 -5.45 10.62 10.82
N LEU A 139 -6.75 10.75 11.13
CA LEU A 139 -7.65 11.58 10.33
C LEU A 139 -7.30 13.07 10.41
N ALA A 140 -6.85 13.54 11.58
CA ALA A 140 -6.45 14.93 11.76
C ALA A 140 -5.12 15.25 11.03
N VAL A 141 -4.22 14.26 10.90
CA VAL A 141 -2.99 14.42 10.10
C VAL A 141 -3.34 14.40 8.62
N MET A 142 -4.21 13.50 8.19
CA MET A 142 -4.57 13.32 6.77
C MET A 142 -5.51 14.42 6.23
N SER A 143 -6.20 15.19 7.09
CA SER A 143 -7.11 16.25 6.64
C SER A 143 -6.41 17.52 6.15
N ASP A 144 -5.12 17.68 6.43
CA ASP A 144 -4.31 18.83 6.03
C ASP A 144 -3.05 18.33 5.27
N PRO A 145 -2.97 18.61 3.96
CA PRO A 145 -1.84 18.15 3.13
C PRO A 145 -0.46 18.59 3.64
N GLU A 146 -0.32 19.83 4.12
CA GLU A 146 0.98 20.32 4.61
C GLU A 146 1.38 19.66 5.93
N ARG A 147 0.40 19.43 6.81
CA ARG A 147 0.61 18.70 8.05
C ARG A 147 0.99 17.25 7.79
N LEU A 148 0.31 16.60 6.83
CA LEU A 148 0.61 15.24 6.41
C LEU A 148 2.03 15.13 5.86
N ASP A 149 2.41 16.05 4.97
CA ASP A 149 3.73 16.04 4.35
C ASP A 149 4.84 16.21 5.40
N ARG A 150 4.71 17.17 6.32
CA ARG A 150 5.66 17.35 7.44
C ARG A 150 5.75 16.11 8.32
N ALA A 151 4.61 15.56 8.74
CA ALA A 151 4.58 14.40 9.62
C ALA A 151 5.20 13.15 8.97
N LEU A 152 4.96 12.94 7.67
CA LEU A 152 5.59 11.85 6.92
C LEU A 152 7.09 12.07 6.74
N LEU A 153 7.55 13.29 6.46
CA LEU A 153 8.97 13.61 6.39
C LEU A 153 9.68 13.34 7.72
N ASP A 154 9.07 13.71 8.85
CA ASP A 154 9.62 13.41 10.17
C ASP A 154 9.78 11.90 10.38
N ALA A 155 8.76 11.10 10.05
CA ALA A 155 8.82 9.65 10.14
C ALA A 155 9.90 9.06 9.19
N VAL A 156 10.07 9.63 8.00
CA VAL A 156 11.13 9.23 7.05
C VAL A 156 12.52 9.58 7.60
N HIS A 157 12.68 10.73 8.23
CA HIS A 157 13.94 11.11 8.88
C HIS A 157 14.29 10.15 10.03
N ASP A 158 13.29 9.73 10.83
CA ASP A 158 13.47 8.76 11.91
C ASP A 158 13.91 7.39 11.34
N ALA A 159 13.25 6.93 10.29
CA ALA A 159 13.63 5.72 9.58
C ALA A 159 15.06 5.80 9.02
N ALA A 160 15.45 6.94 8.43
CA ALA A 160 16.80 7.16 7.92
C ALA A 160 17.85 7.14 9.04
N ARG A 161 17.55 7.72 10.21
CA ARG A 161 18.43 7.65 11.40
C ARG A 161 18.58 6.22 11.95
N ALA A 162 17.54 5.41 11.82
CA ALA A 162 17.58 3.98 12.18
C ALA A 162 18.34 3.12 11.15
N GLY A 163 18.84 3.70 10.06
CA GLY A 163 19.67 3.00 9.08
C GLY A 163 18.94 2.59 7.79
N ALA A 164 17.68 3.00 7.60
CA ALA A 164 16.96 2.70 6.37
C ALA A 164 17.68 3.36 5.16
N GLN A 165 17.88 2.57 4.11
CA GLN A 165 18.41 3.03 2.84
C GLN A 165 17.30 3.42 1.86
N VAL A 166 16.09 2.87 2.07
CA VAL A 166 14.87 3.22 1.36
C VAL A 166 13.71 3.20 2.35
N VAL A 167 12.67 4.01 2.11
CA VAL A 167 11.49 4.06 2.96
C VAL A 167 10.22 3.86 2.12
N ILE A 168 9.40 2.91 2.53
CA ILE A 168 8.09 2.68 1.94
C ILE A 168 7.09 3.66 2.59
N ILE A 169 6.35 4.41 1.79
CA ILE A 169 5.21 5.18 2.28
C ILE A 169 3.97 4.28 2.30
N GLY A 170 3.67 3.76 3.49
CA GLY A 170 2.67 2.70 3.69
C GLY A 170 1.24 3.22 3.72
N GLY A 171 0.51 3.03 2.62
CA GLY A 171 -0.91 3.31 2.50
C GLY A 171 -1.31 3.90 1.13
N GLY A 172 -2.37 3.35 0.52
CA GLY A 172 -2.88 3.85 -0.76
C GLY A 172 -3.27 5.35 -0.69
N PRO A 173 -3.95 5.83 0.37
CA PRO A 173 -4.29 7.25 0.52
C PRO A 173 -3.08 8.19 0.64
N LEU A 174 -1.89 7.68 0.95
CA LEU A 174 -0.67 8.49 1.13
C LEU A 174 0.13 8.70 -0.17
N ALA A 175 -0.30 8.13 -1.29
CA ALA A 175 0.45 8.16 -2.54
C ALA A 175 0.76 9.59 -3.02
N GLN A 176 -0.20 10.53 -2.91
CA GLN A 176 0.03 11.93 -3.29
C GLN A 176 1.04 12.63 -2.36
N ALA A 177 0.97 12.37 -1.06
CA ALA A 177 1.93 12.92 -0.11
C ALA A 177 3.35 12.40 -0.43
N ALA A 178 3.49 11.10 -0.74
CA ALA A 178 4.75 10.51 -1.15
C ALA A 178 5.37 11.21 -2.37
N GLU A 179 4.55 11.58 -3.36
CA GLU A 179 5.01 12.36 -4.54
C GLU A 179 5.51 13.75 -4.12
N ARG A 180 4.76 14.48 -3.29
CA ARG A 180 5.13 15.85 -2.88
C ARG A 180 6.40 15.89 -2.05
N ILE A 181 6.61 14.92 -1.15
CA ILE A 181 7.78 14.91 -0.27
C ILE A 181 9.02 14.24 -0.90
N ALA A 182 8.90 13.62 -2.06
CA ALA A 182 9.98 12.82 -2.67
C ALA A 182 11.30 13.60 -2.85
N THR A 183 11.22 14.87 -3.24
CA THR A 183 12.40 15.71 -3.46
C THR A 183 13.05 16.23 -2.17
N GLN A 184 12.30 16.20 -1.05
CA GLN A 184 12.77 16.63 0.27
C GLN A 184 13.21 15.45 1.14
N SER A 185 12.91 14.23 0.70
CA SER A 185 13.20 13.02 1.46
C SER A 185 14.70 12.74 1.53
N PRO A 186 15.27 12.40 2.71
CA PRO A 186 16.68 12.05 2.87
C PRO A 186 17.02 10.67 2.28
N ARG A 187 16.01 9.88 1.91
CA ARG A 187 16.14 8.54 1.32
C ARG A 187 15.17 8.36 0.16
N PRO A 188 15.49 7.53 -0.84
CA PRO A 188 14.54 7.17 -1.87
C PRO A 188 13.25 6.61 -1.27
N LEU A 189 12.10 7.08 -1.75
CA LEU A 189 10.80 6.61 -1.32
C LEU A 189 10.29 5.51 -2.26
N ILE A 190 9.72 4.46 -1.68
CA ILE A 190 9.02 3.41 -2.39
C ILE A 190 7.52 3.67 -2.25
N GLN A 191 6.84 3.79 -3.38
CA GLN A 191 5.40 4.00 -3.44
C GLN A 191 4.71 2.69 -3.81
N PRO A 192 3.84 2.13 -2.92
CA PRO A 192 3.26 0.80 -3.12
C PRO A 192 2.45 0.62 -4.40
N ILE A 193 1.67 1.63 -4.82
CA ILE A 193 0.81 1.52 -6.00
C ILE A 193 1.62 1.41 -7.31
N PRO A 194 2.61 2.28 -7.59
CA PRO A 194 3.46 2.12 -8.77
C PRO A 194 4.21 0.78 -8.79
N GLU A 195 4.71 0.33 -7.65
CA GLU A 195 5.46 -0.93 -7.58
C GLU A 195 4.54 -2.15 -7.84
N ALA A 196 3.32 -2.14 -7.31
CA ALA A 196 2.35 -3.18 -7.61
C ALA A 196 1.94 -3.17 -9.10
N ALA A 197 1.77 -1.99 -9.69
CA ALA A 197 1.45 -1.87 -11.11
C ALA A 197 2.58 -2.38 -12.01
N ARG A 198 3.85 -2.04 -11.71
CA ARG A 198 5.03 -2.55 -12.43
C ARG A 198 5.15 -4.08 -12.30
N LEU A 199 4.98 -4.60 -11.08
CA LEU A 199 5.02 -6.03 -10.83
C LEU A 199 3.93 -6.76 -11.61
N MET A 200 2.69 -6.27 -11.57
CA MET A 200 1.57 -6.84 -12.31
C MET A 200 1.83 -6.82 -13.83
N ALA A 201 2.31 -5.70 -14.37
CA ALA A 201 2.65 -5.60 -15.79
C ALA A 201 3.67 -6.67 -16.20
N GLY A 202 4.71 -6.88 -15.39
CA GLY A 202 5.72 -7.91 -15.65
C GLY A 202 5.22 -9.35 -15.52
N LEU A 203 4.15 -9.62 -14.78
CA LEU A 203 3.52 -10.94 -14.67
C LEU A 203 2.58 -11.26 -15.85
N LEU A 204 2.20 -10.27 -16.64
CA LEU A 204 1.25 -10.40 -17.74
C LEU A 204 1.93 -10.44 -19.13
N THR A 205 3.25 -10.21 -19.18
CA THR A 205 4.09 -10.37 -20.37
C THR A 205 4.57 -11.79 -20.52
#